data_e79b216249b5a3e2bc3d684eef936226
#
_entry.id   e79b216249b5a3e2bc3d684eef936226
#
_cell.length_a   1.000
_cell.length_b   1.000
_cell.length_c   1.000
_cell.angle_alpha   90.00
_cell.angle_beta   90.00
_cell.angle_gamma   90.00
#
_symmetry.space_group_name_H-M   'P 1'
#
loop_
_entity.id
_entity.type
_entity.pdbx_description
1 polymer ?
#
loop_
_entity_poly.entity_id
_entity_poly.type
_entity_poly.pdbx_seq_one_letter_code
_entity_poly.pdbx_strand_id
1 'polypeptide(L)'
;MLLLVFGLSNGKSADTNDSKTIVVGSTNTDYQVWKHIAKSNAAKKLNLHLKVKNITNGVQLNDATSQGSLDVNAFQSWSYMDTYNRQHKGTKLVALGTTYYEPMGLYSKKYSKPTEIPDGATIAIADNPSQAARGLLLLKSAGMIKLKSNFDYATGTVSDITENPHKYQFKQIDDTTGPRILNSVDAVIISNSVAFDGGLNVLKDSIYHETINKNTRYNINIIATAKKNENNKEYKKIVKLFHSKEIQEYVGKKFDHTKVEVKKPVSYLK
;
A
#
# COMPACT_ATOMS: atom_id res chain seq x y z
N MET A 1 -57.51 -18.02 -52.64
CA MET A 1 -57.16 -16.72 -52.03
C MET A 1 -56.83 -17.03 -50.56
N LEU A 2 -55.50 -17.22 -50.28
CA LEU A 2 -55.03 -17.66 -48.97
C LEU A 2 -54.42 -16.47 -48.30
N LEU A 3 -55.01 -15.99 -47.20
CA LEU A 3 -54.42 -14.88 -46.37
C LEU A 3 -53.44 -15.45 -45.40
N LEU A 4 -52.14 -15.06 -45.55
CA LEU A 4 -51.11 -15.29 -44.59
C LEU A 4 -51.09 -14.13 -43.57
N VAL A 5 -51.37 -14.45 -42.30
CA VAL A 5 -51.25 -13.53 -41.18
C VAL A 5 -49.81 -13.64 -40.64
N PHE A 6 -49.00 -12.58 -40.80
CA PHE A 6 -47.70 -12.45 -40.14
C PHE A 6 -47.93 -11.99 -38.69
N GLY A 7 -47.66 -12.87 -37.74
CA GLY A 7 -47.56 -12.53 -36.33
C GLY A 7 -46.27 -11.83 -36.04
N LEU A 8 -46.30 -10.55 -35.65
CA LEU A 8 -45.19 -9.81 -35.08
C LEU A 8 -44.93 -10.31 -33.64
N SER A 9 -43.91 -11.12 -33.45
CA SER A 9 -43.38 -11.44 -32.13
C SER A 9 -42.53 -10.26 -31.65
N ASN A 10 -43.02 -9.48 -30.69
CA ASN A 10 -42.24 -8.54 -29.90
C ASN A 10 -41.22 -9.33 -29.07
N GLY A 11 -40.02 -9.47 -29.60
CA GLY A 11 -38.84 -9.91 -28.83
C GLY A 11 -38.47 -8.81 -27.84
N LYS A 12 -38.82 -8.99 -26.57
CA LYS A 12 -38.16 -8.27 -25.48
C LYS A 12 -36.71 -8.64 -25.54
N SER A 13 -35.85 -7.70 -25.97
CA SER A 13 -34.41 -7.75 -25.73
C SER A 13 -34.23 -7.78 -24.22
N ALA A 14 -33.86 -8.93 -23.69
CA ALA A 14 -33.32 -9.03 -22.36
C ALA A 14 -31.97 -8.25 -22.40
N ASP A 15 -31.95 -7.08 -21.80
CA ASP A 15 -30.71 -6.39 -21.43
C ASP A 15 -29.99 -7.31 -20.45
N THR A 16 -29.20 -8.22 -21.00
CA THR A 16 -28.18 -8.93 -20.22
C THR A 16 -27.12 -7.91 -19.93
N ASN A 17 -27.30 -7.21 -18.82
CA ASN A 17 -26.27 -6.37 -18.19
C ASN A 17 -25.17 -7.33 -17.70
N ASP A 18 -24.40 -7.84 -18.65
CA ASP A 18 -23.29 -8.76 -18.41
C ASP A 18 -22.15 -7.94 -17.79
N SER A 19 -22.24 -7.74 -16.47
CA SER A 19 -21.27 -6.97 -15.73
C SER A 19 -19.90 -7.66 -15.85
N LYS A 20 -19.02 -7.04 -16.64
CA LYS A 20 -17.66 -7.55 -16.90
C LYS A 20 -16.93 -7.81 -15.58
N THR A 21 -16.42 -9.03 -15.42
CA THR A 21 -15.55 -9.36 -14.28
C THR A 21 -14.28 -8.51 -14.30
N ILE A 22 -14.00 -7.81 -13.22
CA ILE A 22 -12.78 -7.01 -13.06
C ILE A 22 -11.73 -7.83 -12.33
N VAL A 23 -10.55 -7.96 -12.94
CA VAL A 23 -9.44 -8.72 -12.39
C VAL A 23 -8.55 -7.81 -11.54
N VAL A 24 -8.54 -8.07 -10.23
CA VAL A 24 -7.75 -7.33 -9.23
C VAL A 24 -6.49 -8.12 -8.90
N GLY A 25 -5.31 -7.54 -9.14
CA GLY A 25 -4.04 -8.08 -8.67
C GLY A 25 -3.69 -7.57 -7.27
N SER A 26 -3.27 -8.47 -6.40
CA SER A 26 -2.83 -8.11 -5.05
C SER A 26 -1.86 -9.14 -4.50
N THR A 27 -1.29 -8.91 -3.32
CA THR A 27 -0.30 -9.79 -2.71
C THR A 27 -0.46 -9.87 -1.20
N ASN A 28 0.07 -10.93 -0.60
CA ASN A 28 0.19 -11.11 0.87
C ASN A 28 -1.12 -10.84 1.62
N THR A 29 -1.06 -10.02 2.66
CA THR A 29 -2.22 -9.66 3.49
C THR A 29 -3.28 -8.90 2.69
N ASP A 30 -2.90 -8.07 1.73
CA ASP A 30 -3.83 -7.33 0.87
C ASP A 30 -4.63 -8.25 -0.04
N TYR A 31 -4.03 -9.33 -0.52
CA TYR A 31 -4.77 -10.36 -1.27
C TYR A 31 -5.92 -10.92 -0.45
N GLN A 32 -5.74 -11.17 0.86
CA GLN A 32 -6.80 -11.65 1.74
C GLN A 32 -7.91 -10.61 1.92
N VAL A 33 -7.54 -9.34 2.05
CA VAL A 33 -8.50 -8.22 2.09
C VAL A 33 -9.32 -8.18 0.82
N TRP A 34 -8.69 -8.22 -0.34
CA TRP A 34 -9.40 -8.16 -1.63
C TRP A 34 -10.25 -9.39 -1.91
N LYS A 35 -9.85 -10.57 -1.43
CA LYS A 35 -10.71 -11.78 -1.45
C LYS A 35 -11.99 -11.59 -0.63
N HIS A 36 -11.89 -10.95 0.52
CA HIS A 36 -13.05 -10.61 1.34
C HIS A 36 -13.93 -9.57 0.63
N ILE A 37 -13.34 -8.50 0.13
CA ILE A 37 -14.02 -7.44 -0.61
C ILE A 37 -14.82 -8.01 -1.79
N ALA A 38 -14.22 -8.93 -2.57
CA ALA A 38 -14.88 -9.54 -3.73
C ALA A 38 -16.18 -10.31 -3.39
N LYS A 39 -16.31 -10.78 -2.15
CA LYS A 39 -17.46 -11.53 -1.66
C LYS A 39 -18.44 -10.69 -0.82
N SER A 40 -18.13 -9.43 -0.57
CA SER A 40 -18.88 -8.54 0.31
C SER A 40 -20.27 -8.17 -0.23
N ASN A 41 -21.18 -7.81 0.66
CA ASN A 41 -22.46 -7.23 0.24
C ASN A 41 -22.28 -5.85 -0.42
N ALA A 42 -21.24 -5.11 -0.03
CA ALA A 42 -20.90 -3.84 -0.65
C ALA A 42 -20.54 -4.01 -2.13
N ALA A 43 -19.78 -5.07 -2.51
CA ALA A 43 -19.49 -5.38 -3.92
C ALA A 43 -20.77 -5.72 -4.71
N LYS A 44 -21.64 -6.54 -4.13
CA LYS A 44 -22.94 -6.91 -4.74
C LYS A 44 -23.82 -5.68 -4.96
N LYS A 45 -23.92 -4.79 -3.98
CA LYS A 45 -24.71 -3.53 -4.07
C LYS A 45 -24.22 -2.60 -5.19
N LEU A 46 -22.92 -2.64 -5.50
CA LEU A 46 -22.33 -1.87 -6.59
C LEU A 46 -22.33 -2.61 -7.93
N ASN A 47 -22.90 -3.81 -7.99
CA ASN A 47 -22.90 -4.72 -9.15
C ASN A 47 -21.46 -4.95 -9.67
N LEU A 48 -20.52 -5.16 -8.76
CA LEU A 48 -19.11 -5.42 -9.08
C LEU A 48 -18.80 -6.91 -8.93
N HIS A 49 -18.33 -7.52 -10.02
CA HIS A 49 -17.80 -8.88 -10.04
C HIS A 49 -16.29 -8.83 -10.08
N LEU A 50 -15.65 -9.19 -8.97
CA LEU A 50 -14.19 -9.12 -8.82
C LEU A 50 -13.58 -10.52 -8.81
N LYS A 51 -12.55 -10.72 -9.64
CA LYS A 51 -11.66 -11.88 -9.59
C LYS A 51 -10.31 -11.43 -9.04
N VAL A 52 -9.91 -11.96 -7.89
CA VAL A 52 -8.66 -11.56 -7.24
C VAL A 52 -7.56 -12.56 -7.56
N LYS A 53 -6.41 -12.07 -8.04
CA LYS A 53 -5.21 -12.87 -8.31
C LYS A 53 -4.11 -12.51 -7.32
N ASN A 54 -3.47 -13.53 -6.74
CA ASN A 54 -2.29 -13.37 -5.90
C ASN A 54 -1.02 -13.45 -6.76
N ILE A 55 -0.21 -12.40 -6.74
CA ILE A 55 1.11 -12.37 -7.37
C ILE A 55 2.07 -11.75 -6.34
N THR A 56 3.04 -12.51 -5.86
CA THR A 56 3.92 -12.10 -4.76
C THR A 56 4.99 -11.09 -5.17
N ASN A 57 5.37 -11.06 -6.44
CA ASN A 57 6.35 -10.09 -6.96
C ASN A 57 5.65 -8.80 -7.42
N GLY A 58 5.97 -7.67 -6.77
CA GLY A 58 5.34 -6.38 -7.05
C GLY A 58 5.63 -5.82 -8.45
N VAL A 59 6.81 -6.09 -9.02
CA VAL A 59 7.15 -5.68 -10.39
C VAL A 59 6.28 -6.46 -11.37
N GLN A 60 6.18 -7.77 -11.23
CA GLN A 60 5.30 -8.61 -12.07
C GLN A 60 3.82 -8.20 -11.94
N LEU A 61 3.37 -7.78 -10.75
CA LEU A 61 2.03 -7.23 -10.55
C LEU A 61 1.81 -5.96 -11.38
N ASN A 62 2.78 -5.05 -11.36
CA ASN A 62 2.73 -3.82 -12.14
C ASN A 62 2.83 -4.09 -13.65
N ASP A 63 3.68 -5.01 -14.09
CA ASP A 63 3.79 -5.44 -15.49
C ASP A 63 2.46 -6.00 -16.00
N ALA A 64 1.86 -6.93 -15.25
CA ALA A 64 0.57 -7.54 -15.60
C ALA A 64 -0.56 -6.51 -15.67
N THR A 65 -0.54 -5.48 -14.80
CA THR A 65 -1.53 -4.39 -14.82
C THR A 65 -1.30 -3.47 -16.02
N SER A 66 -0.06 -3.08 -16.31
CA SER A 66 0.28 -2.19 -17.41
C SER A 66 -0.03 -2.81 -18.78
N GLN A 67 0.17 -4.12 -18.90
CA GLN A 67 -0.12 -4.91 -20.11
C GLN A 67 -1.61 -5.27 -20.26
N GLY A 68 -2.41 -5.14 -19.20
CA GLY A 68 -3.83 -5.40 -19.20
C GLY A 68 -4.24 -6.85 -18.90
N SER A 69 -3.32 -7.69 -18.39
CA SER A 69 -3.62 -9.02 -17.85
C SER A 69 -4.31 -8.95 -16.49
N LEU A 70 -4.18 -7.81 -15.82
CA LEU A 70 -4.94 -7.36 -14.67
C LEU A 70 -5.60 -6.03 -15.03
N ASP A 71 -6.82 -5.81 -14.58
CA ASP A 71 -7.53 -4.55 -14.79
C ASP A 71 -7.04 -3.47 -13.83
N VAL A 72 -6.84 -3.85 -12.57
CA VAL A 72 -6.32 -2.99 -11.49
C VAL A 72 -5.40 -3.80 -10.59
N ASN A 73 -4.54 -3.10 -9.84
CA ASN A 73 -3.86 -3.68 -8.69
C ASN A 73 -4.04 -2.84 -7.42
N ALA A 74 -3.92 -3.48 -6.27
CA ALA A 74 -4.06 -2.85 -4.97
C ALA A 74 -3.17 -3.57 -3.96
N PHE A 75 -1.92 -3.09 -3.82
CA PHE A 75 -0.90 -3.63 -2.93
C PHE A 75 0.21 -2.63 -2.62
N GLN A 76 0.25 -1.51 -3.32
CA GLN A 76 1.40 -0.62 -3.36
C GLN A 76 1.07 0.79 -2.91
N SER A 77 2.10 1.46 -2.39
CA SER A 77 2.06 2.90 -2.16
C SER A 77 2.18 3.68 -3.48
N TRP A 78 1.80 4.95 -3.44
CA TRP A 78 2.02 5.85 -4.58
C TRP A 78 3.51 5.96 -4.94
N SER A 79 4.40 6.03 -3.95
CA SER A 79 5.85 6.11 -4.20
C SER A 79 6.41 4.88 -4.91
N TYR A 80 5.92 3.67 -4.56
CA TYR A 80 6.32 2.44 -5.23
C TYR A 80 5.88 2.43 -6.71
N MET A 81 4.65 2.86 -6.99
CA MET A 81 4.15 3.00 -8.36
C MET A 81 4.95 4.06 -9.15
N ASP A 82 5.28 5.20 -8.53
CA ASP A 82 6.07 6.25 -9.18
C ASP A 82 7.48 5.76 -9.53
N THR A 83 8.13 5.03 -8.61
CA THR A 83 9.43 4.40 -8.87
C THR A 83 9.36 3.40 -10.01
N TYR A 84 8.34 2.53 -10.04
CA TYR A 84 8.11 1.63 -11.17
C TYR A 84 7.97 2.40 -12.48
N ASN A 85 7.16 3.46 -12.52
CA ASN A 85 6.93 4.27 -13.71
C ASN A 85 8.20 4.98 -14.21
N ARG A 86 9.12 5.37 -13.33
CA ARG A 86 10.42 5.97 -13.69
C ARG A 86 11.36 4.96 -14.34
N GLN A 87 11.33 3.73 -13.87
CA GLN A 87 12.18 2.64 -14.37
C GLN A 87 11.65 1.99 -15.66
N HIS A 88 10.33 2.04 -15.90
CA HIS A 88 9.65 1.37 -17.01
C HIS A 88 9.01 2.40 -17.98
N LYS A 89 9.80 2.93 -18.90
CA LYS A 89 9.42 4.07 -19.77
C LYS A 89 8.26 3.80 -20.74
N GLY A 90 7.92 2.55 -21.05
CA GLY A 90 6.90 2.20 -22.06
C GLY A 90 5.49 2.00 -21.52
N THR A 91 5.33 1.80 -20.22
CA THR A 91 4.09 1.33 -19.61
C THR A 91 3.81 2.08 -18.32
N LYS A 92 2.94 3.09 -18.38
CA LYS A 92 2.61 3.90 -17.21
C LYS A 92 1.38 3.38 -16.49
N LEU A 93 1.51 3.26 -15.17
CA LEU A 93 0.41 3.08 -14.24
C LEU A 93 -0.05 4.44 -13.69
N VAL A 94 -1.32 4.52 -13.30
CA VAL A 94 -1.90 5.68 -12.63
C VAL A 94 -2.72 5.24 -11.43
N ALA A 95 -2.75 6.07 -10.40
CA ALA A 95 -3.63 5.87 -9.27
C ALA A 95 -5.08 6.23 -9.63
N LEU A 96 -6.02 5.33 -9.32
CA LEU A 96 -7.46 5.58 -9.40
C LEU A 96 -8.00 6.25 -8.13
N GLY A 97 -7.40 5.92 -6.98
CA GLY A 97 -7.75 6.46 -5.68
C GLY A 97 -6.82 5.97 -4.58
N THR A 98 -6.91 6.64 -3.44
CA THR A 98 -6.21 6.27 -2.20
C THR A 98 -6.98 5.15 -1.49
N THR A 99 -6.30 4.38 -0.66
CA THR A 99 -6.91 3.32 0.16
C THR A 99 -6.62 3.52 1.64
N TYR A 100 -5.43 3.19 2.10
CA TYR A 100 -5.02 3.27 3.48
C TYR A 100 -3.54 3.68 3.59
N TYR A 101 -3.16 4.04 4.80
CA TYR A 101 -1.80 4.29 5.20
C TYR A 101 -1.39 3.24 6.23
N GLU A 102 -0.20 2.70 6.07
CA GLU A 102 0.43 1.80 7.03
C GLU A 102 1.64 2.50 7.60
N PRO A 103 1.57 2.99 8.85
CA PRO A 103 2.72 3.63 9.47
C PRO A 103 3.91 2.68 9.59
N MET A 104 5.11 3.15 9.29
CA MET A 104 6.35 2.51 9.68
C MET A 104 6.66 2.88 11.13
N GLY A 105 7.21 1.97 11.91
CA GLY A 105 7.51 2.20 13.33
C GLY A 105 8.99 1.95 13.66
N LEU A 106 9.47 2.69 14.67
CA LEU A 106 10.70 2.42 15.39
C LEU A 106 10.34 1.65 16.66
N TYR A 107 10.92 0.49 16.87
CA TYR A 107 10.63 -0.39 18.00
C TYR A 107 11.87 -0.61 18.85
N SER A 108 11.67 -0.77 20.14
CA SER A 108 12.70 -1.16 21.08
C SER A 108 12.11 -2.01 22.20
N LYS A 109 12.89 -2.95 22.73
CA LYS A 109 12.59 -3.67 23.99
C LYS A 109 13.26 -3.04 25.21
N LYS A 110 14.18 -2.08 24.97
CA LYS A 110 15.00 -1.48 26.01
C LYS A 110 14.54 -0.05 26.37
N TYR A 111 13.95 0.67 25.42
CA TYR A 111 13.61 2.09 25.54
C TYR A 111 12.16 2.32 25.19
N SER A 112 11.54 3.34 25.80
CA SER A 112 10.14 3.69 25.60
C SER A 112 9.90 4.90 24.68
N LYS A 113 10.96 5.64 24.37
CA LYS A 113 10.93 6.79 23.44
C LYS A 113 12.30 7.00 22.77
N PRO A 114 12.36 7.65 21.59
CA PRO A 114 13.61 7.86 20.83
C PRO A 114 14.70 8.57 21.64
N THR A 115 14.34 9.51 22.51
CA THR A 115 15.29 10.30 23.32
C THR A 115 15.99 9.51 24.42
N GLU A 116 15.58 8.29 24.69
CA GLU A 116 16.21 7.39 25.68
C GLU A 116 17.28 6.49 25.06
N ILE A 117 17.33 6.44 23.72
CA ILE A 117 18.31 5.61 23.01
C ILE A 117 19.71 6.26 23.17
N PRO A 118 20.69 5.56 23.77
CA PRO A 118 21.99 6.14 24.12
C PRO A 118 22.90 6.34 22.91
N ASP A 119 23.96 7.10 23.12
CA ASP A 119 25.03 7.28 22.14
C ASP A 119 25.68 5.94 21.75
N GLY A 120 25.96 5.78 20.45
CA GLY A 120 26.55 4.56 19.91
C GLY A 120 25.60 3.37 19.76
N ALA A 121 24.31 3.53 20.11
CA ALA A 121 23.31 2.47 20.01
C ALA A 121 23.19 1.91 18.57
N THR A 122 22.88 0.63 18.46
CA THR A 122 22.67 -0.05 17.18
C THR A 122 21.20 0.01 16.78
N ILE A 123 20.92 0.64 15.63
CA ILE A 123 19.60 0.72 15.01
C ILE A 123 19.58 -0.17 13.75
N ALA A 124 18.76 -1.20 13.76
CA ALA A 124 18.56 -2.03 12.58
C ALA A 124 17.58 -1.38 11.60
N ILE A 125 17.93 -1.43 10.33
CA ILE A 125 17.16 -0.86 9.22
C ILE A 125 17.10 -1.86 8.05
N ALA A 126 16.06 -1.82 7.24
CA ALA A 126 15.92 -2.70 6.10
C ALA A 126 17.10 -2.58 5.11
N ASP A 127 17.47 -3.68 4.47
CA ASP A 127 18.45 -3.71 3.36
C ASP A 127 17.80 -3.32 2.02
N ASN A 128 16.47 -3.45 1.90
CA ASN A 128 15.72 -2.99 0.74
C ASN A 128 15.80 -1.46 0.61
N PRO A 129 16.28 -0.91 -0.53
CA PRO A 129 16.54 0.53 -0.67
C PRO A 129 15.34 1.43 -0.34
N SER A 130 14.16 1.10 -0.83
CA SER A 130 12.95 1.89 -0.59
C SER A 130 12.54 1.91 0.89
N GLN A 131 12.64 0.78 1.58
CA GLN A 131 12.32 0.68 3.01
C GLN A 131 13.42 1.32 3.86
N ALA A 132 14.69 1.18 3.46
CA ALA A 132 15.81 1.87 4.10
C ALA A 132 15.64 3.40 4.05
N ALA A 133 15.38 3.95 2.86
CA ALA A 133 15.14 5.38 2.69
C ALA A 133 13.97 5.88 3.54
N ARG A 134 12.86 5.13 3.57
CA ARG A 134 11.70 5.44 4.41
C ARG A 134 12.05 5.40 5.90
N GLY A 135 12.85 4.41 6.32
CA GLY A 135 13.33 4.30 7.70
C GLY A 135 14.20 5.48 8.13
N LEU A 136 15.07 5.95 7.24
CA LEU A 136 15.88 7.15 7.50
C LEU A 136 15.01 8.42 7.63
N LEU A 137 13.97 8.54 6.82
CA LEU A 137 12.98 9.64 6.97
C LEU A 137 12.22 9.56 8.29
N LEU A 138 11.91 8.35 8.78
CA LEU A 138 11.32 8.15 10.11
C LEU A 138 12.25 8.66 11.20
N LEU A 139 13.54 8.26 11.18
CA LEU A 139 14.54 8.73 12.16
C LEU A 139 14.75 10.25 12.11
N LYS A 140 14.78 10.83 10.90
CA LYS A 140 14.78 12.28 10.73
C LYS A 140 13.56 12.94 11.38
N SER A 141 12.37 12.38 11.17
CA SER A 141 11.14 12.93 11.76
C SER A 141 11.08 12.78 13.29
N ALA A 142 11.76 11.77 13.84
CA ALA A 142 11.98 11.57 15.26
C ALA A 142 13.05 12.50 15.86
N GLY A 143 13.70 13.31 15.03
CA GLY A 143 14.78 14.22 15.46
C GLY A 143 16.11 13.55 15.78
N MET A 144 16.29 12.26 15.42
CA MET A 144 17.47 11.46 15.76
C MET A 144 18.66 11.70 14.83
N ILE A 145 18.39 12.05 13.56
CA ILE A 145 19.41 12.32 12.53
C ILE A 145 18.98 13.48 11.63
N LYS A 146 19.93 14.03 10.86
CA LYS A 146 19.62 14.90 9.72
C LYS A 146 20.07 14.25 8.42
N LEU A 147 19.35 14.54 7.35
CA LEU A 147 19.61 14.04 6.00
C LEU A 147 19.92 15.19 5.05
N LYS A 148 20.61 14.91 3.96
CA LYS A 148 20.85 15.85 2.87
C LYS A 148 19.54 16.52 2.42
N SER A 149 19.59 17.77 1.99
CA SER A 149 18.42 18.51 1.50
C SER A 149 17.77 17.90 0.25
N ASN A 150 18.57 17.24 -0.57
CA ASN A 150 18.15 16.52 -1.78
C ASN A 150 17.98 15.01 -1.56
N PHE A 151 17.73 14.57 -0.32
CA PHE A 151 17.51 13.15 -0.01
C PHE A 151 16.40 12.54 -0.85
N ASP A 152 16.71 11.44 -1.54
CA ASP A 152 15.74 10.72 -2.35
C ASP A 152 14.96 9.71 -1.51
N TYR A 153 13.64 9.86 -1.48
CA TYR A 153 12.75 9.03 -0.68
C TYR A 153 12.64 7.56 -1.14
N ALA A 154 13.12 7.25 -2.35
CA ALA A 154 13.07 5.90 -2.92
C ALA A 154 14.42 5.16 -2.86
N THR A 155 15.54 5.89 -2.85
CA THR A 155 16.88 5.32 -3.01
C THR A 155 17.92 5.86 -2.02
N GLY A 156 17.52 6.79 -1.14
CA GLY A 156 18.42 7.36 -0.12
C GLY A 156 18.99 6.30 0.82
N THR A 157 20.23 6.50 1.25
CA THR A 157 20.99 5.55 2.05
C THR A 157 21.57 6.20 3.31
N VAL A 158 22.19 5.41 4.18
CA VAL A 158 22.89 5.91 5.39
C VAL A 158 24.01 6.91 5.05
N SER A 159 24.57 6.87 3.85
CA SER A 159 25.58 7.86 3.40
C SER A 159 24.99 9.26 3.13
N ASP A 160 23.67 9.39 3.14
CA ASP A 160 22.97 10.67 3.01
C ASP A 160 22.67 11.32 4.37
N ILE A 161 23.09 10.71 5.46
CA ILE A 161 23.02 11.29 6.80
C ILE A 161 24.07 12.41 6.90
N THR A 162 23.64 13.63 7.22
CA THR A 162 24.52 14.80 7.41
C THR A 162 24.86 15.04 8.87
N GLU A 163 23.98 14.67 9.79
CA GLU A 163 24.23 14.75 11.22
C GLU A 163 23.69 13.50 11.93
N ASN A 164 24.53 12.91 12.77
CA ASN A 164 24.21 11.79 13.65
C ASN A 164 24.83 12.10 15.03
N PRO A 165 24.22 13.01 15.82
CA PRO A 165 24.83 13.52 17.04
C PRO A 165 25.06 12.43 18.09
N HIS A 166 24.20 11.41 18.12
CA HIS A 166 24.32 10.26 19.03
C HIS A 166 25.17 9.12 18.50
N LYS A 167 25.81 9.28 17.32
CA LYS A 167 26.71 8.27 16.73
C LYS A 167 26.06 6.89 16.57
N TYR A 168 24.75 6.84 16.28
CA TYR A 168 24.05 5.58 16.05
C TYR A 168 24.73 4.73 14.98
N GLN A 169 24.82 3.43 15.25
CA GLN A 169 25.35 2.44 14.32
C GLN A 169 24.19 1.82 13.54
N PHE A 170 24.25 1.84 12.22
CA PHE A 170 23.18 1.29 11.38
C PHE A 170 23.52 -0.13 10.93
N LYS A 171 22.66 -1.09 11.28
CA LYS A 171 22.75 -2.49 10.85
C LYS A 171 21.70 -2.78 9.80
N GLN A 172 22.12 -3.08 8.58
CA GLN A 172 21.20 -3.52 7.53
C GLN A 172 20.74 -4.96 7.75
N ILE A 173 19.44 -5.22 7.57
CA ILE A 173 18.82 -6.52 7.76
C ILE A 173 17.76 -6.75 6.67
N ASP A 174 17.49 -8.02 6.37
CA ASP A 174 16.23 -8.39 5.72
C ASP A 174 15.07 -7.90 6.62
N ASP A 175 14.19 -7.04 6.09
CA ASP A 175 13.14 -6.35 6.83
C ASP A 175 12.18 -7.35 7.52
N THR A 176 11.95 -8.53 6.93
CA THR A 176 11.11 -9.59 7.51
C THR A 176 11.68 -10.16 8.81
N THR A 177 12.96 -9.94 9.09
CA THR A 177 13.61 -10.41 10.32
C THR A 177 13.43 -9.46 11.50
N GLY A 178 12.99 -8.23 11.24
CA GLY A 178 12.88 -7.15 12.23
C GLY A 178 12.28 -7.55 13.58
N PRO A 179 11.07 -8.16 13.64
CA PRO A 179 10.47 -8.55 14.92
C PRO A 179 11.31 -9.55 15.72
N ARG A 180 12.05 -10.43 15.06
CA ARG A 180 12.84 -11.49 15.71
C ARG A 180 14.13 -11.00 16.36
N ILE A 181 14.67 -9.89 15.87
CA ILE A 181 15.96 -9.34 16.34
C ILE A 181 15.83 -8.23 17.40
N LEU A 182 14.61 -7.88 17.80
CA LEU A 182 14.35 -6.81 18.77
C LEU A 182 15.12 -6.94 20.09
N ASN A 183 15.45 -8.15 20.50
CA ASN A 183 16.25 -8.40 21.71
C ASN A 183 17.77 -8.30 21.47
N SER A 184 18.22 -8.26 20.21
CA SER A 184 19.63 -8.32 19.83
C SER A 184 20.23 -6.96 19.46
N VAL A 185 19.41 -5.93 19.34
CA VAL A 185 19.81 -4.56 18.99
C VAL A 185 19.13 -3.55 19.93
N ASP A 186 19.46 -2.29 19.80
CA ASP A 186 18.86 -1.26 20.65
C ASP A 186 17.52 -0.78 20.11
N ALA A 187 17.39 -0.69 18.79
CA ALA A 187 16.13 -0.40 18.14
C ALA A 187 16.07 -1.02 16.73
N VAL A 188 14.86 -1.22 16.20
CA VAL A 188 14.61 -1.73 14.85
C VAL A 188 13.54 -0.89 14.19
N ILE A 189 13.76 -0.52 12.94
CA ILE A 189 12.73 0.07 12.09
C ILE A 189 12.01 -1.05 11.36
N ILE A 190 10.68 -1.13 11.52
CA ILE A 190 9.87 -2.21 10.95
C ILE A 190 8.65 -1.62 10.25
N SER A 191 8.38 -2.08 9.03
CA SER A 191 7.14 -1.76 8.30
C SER A 191 5.92 -2.36 8.99
N ASN A 192 4.74 -1.74 8.83
CA ASN A 192 3.53 -2.17 9.53
C ASN A 192 3.15 -3.64 9.26
N SER A 193 3.21 -4.08 8.00
CA SER A 193 2.85 -5.45 7.64
C SER A 193 3.78 -6.48 8.29
N VAL A 194 5.09 -6.22 8.28
CA VAL A 194 6.09 -7.08 8.95
C VAL A 194 5.92 -7.07 10.47
N ALA A 195 5.66 -5.91 11.06
CA ALA A 195 5.38 -5.79 12.49
C ALA A 195 4.13 -6.60 12.88
N PHE A 196 3.04 -6.44 12.13
CA PHE A 196 1.78 -7.15 12.35
C PHE A 196 1.95 -8.67 12.23
N ASP A 197 2.64 -9.15 11.19
CA ASP A 197 2.95 -10.57 11.00
C ASP A 197 3.84 -11.13 12.13
N GLY A 198 4.68 -10.27 12.73
CA GLY A 198 5.49 -10.56 13.92
C GLY A 198 4.76 -10.39 15.25
N GLY A 199 3.45 -10.15 15.26
CA GLY A 199 2.63 -9.98 16.45
C GLY A 199 2.76 -8.61 17.13
N LEU A 200 3.29 -7.60 16.43
CA LEU A 200 3.42 -6.23 16.93
C LEU A 200 2.36 -5.31 16.32
N ASN A 201 1.89 -4.35 17.12
CA ASN A 201 0.99 -3.29 16.66
C ASN A 201 1.76 -1.96 16.62
N VAL A 202 1.88 -1.35 15.45
CA VAL A 202 2.66 -0.13 15.27
C VAL A 202 2.16 1.04 16.11
N LEU A 203 0.85 1.11 16.39
CA LEU A 203 0.26 2.19 17.18
C LEU A 203 0.43 2.01 18.70
N LYS A 204 0.72 0.77 19.15
CA LYS A 204 0.81 0.41 20.58
C LYS A 204 2.22 0.07 21.02
N ASP A 205 2.98 -0.63 20.17
CA ASP A 205 4.25 -1.25 20.53
C ASP A 205 5.47 -0.51 20.01
N SER A 206 5.30 0.44 19.07
CA SER A 206 6.41 1.28 18.61
C SER A 206 6.72 2.40 19.61
N ILE A 207 7.98 2.76 19.74
CA ILE A 207 8.42 3.92 20.53
C ILE A 207 8.31 5.23 19.73
N TYR A 208 8.15 5.11 18.41
CA TYR A 208 7.85 6.21 17.49
C TYR A 208 7.32 5.62 16.17
N HIS A 209 6.35 6.27 15.54
CA HIS A 209 5.82 5.85 14.26
C HIS A 209 5.47 7.04 13.37
N GLU A 210 5.36 6.76 12.09
CA GLU A 210 4.96 7.76 11.10
C GLU A 210 3.54 8.27 11.34
N THR A 211 3.34 9.54 11.00
CA THR A 211 2.01 10.16 10.87
C THR A 211 1.80 10.66 9.44
N ILE A 212 0.55 10.76 8.98
CA ILE A 212 0.25 11.27 7.65
C ILE A 212 0.47 12.79 7.60
N ASN A 213 1.41 13.20 6.78
CA ASN A 213 1.75 14.60 6.55
C ASN A 213 2.32 14.82 5.13
N LYS A 214 2.78 16.01 4.80
CA LYS A 214 3.36 16.32 3.48
C LYS A 214 4.56 15.46 3.10
N ASN A 215 5.33 14.97 4.07
CA ASN A 215 6.55 14.17 3.84
C ASN A 215 6.25 12.68 3.74
N THR A 216 5.09 12.22 4.23
CA THR A 216 4.71 10.80 4.27
C THR A 216 3.57 10.44 3.32
N ARG A 217 2.91 11.44 2.72
CA ARG A 217 1.78 11.24 1.79
C ARG A 217 2.08 10.30 0.63
N TYR A 218 3.33 10.23 0.20
CA TYR A 218 3.77 9.34 -0.88
C TYR A 218 3.71 7.84 -0.51
N ASN A 219 3.64 7.53 0.79
CA ASN A 219 3.52 6.17 1.31
C ASN A 219 2.05 5.71 1.43
N ILE A 220 1.09 6.55 1.06
CA ILE A 220 -0.32 6.16 1.03
C ILE A 220 -0.51 5.10 -0.06
N ASN A 221 -1.17 4.01 0.31
CA ASN A 221 -1.53 2.93 -0.60
C ASN A 221 -2.65 3.34 -1.56
N ILE A 222 -2.62 2.78 -2.75
CA ILE A 222 -3.49 3.17 -3.86
C ILE A 222 -4.09 1.94 -4.55
N ILE A 223 -5.18 2.17 -5.27
CA ILE A 223 -5.61 1.31 -6.36
C ILE A 223 -5.04 1.89 -7.64
N ALA A 224 -4.27 1.08 -8.37
CA ALA A 224 -3.63 1.50 -9.62
C ALA A 224 -4.19 0.73 -10.83
N THR A 225 -4.12 1.36 -12.01
CA THR A 225 -4.46 0.78 -13.30
C THR A 225 -3.52 1.27 -14.40
N ALA A 226 -3.56 0.64 -15.57
CA ALA A 226 -2.86 1.16 -16.75
C ALA A 226 -3.38 2.56 -17.13
N LYS A 227 -2.50 3.46 -17.58
CA LYS A 227 -2.84 4.85 -17.98
C LYS A 227 -4.03 4.92 -18.92
N LYS A 228 -4.15 4.01 -19.88
CA LYS A 228 -5.27 3.94 -20.85
C LYS A 228 -6.65 3.78 -20.17
N ASN A 229 -6.67 3.29 -18.94
CA ASN A 229 -7.91 3.01 -18.19
C ASN A 229 -8.21 4.06 -17.10
N GLU A 230 -7.46 5.16 -17.01
CA GLU A 230 -7.59 6.15 -15.92
C GLU A 230 -9.01 6.73 -15.78
N ASN A 231 -9.78 6.76 -16.87
CA ASN A 231 -11.14 7.28 -16.89
C ASN A 231 -12.22 6.21 -16.82
N ASN A 232 -11.86 4.92 -16.67
CA ASN A 232 -12.82 3.82 -16.60
C ASN A 232 -13.69 3.98 -15.36
N LYS A 233 -15.01 4.15 -15.58
CA LYS A 233 -15.98 4.40 -14.51
C LYS A 233 -16.17 3.18 -13.61
N GLU A 234 -16.12 1.97 -14.17
CA GLU A 234 -16.27 0.73 -13.41
C GLU A 234 -15.07 0.53 -12.46
N TYR A 235 -13.84 0.82 -12.92
CA TYR A 235 -12.67 0.72 -12.05
C TYR A 235 -12.70 1.77 -10.92
N LYS A 236 -13.25 2.97 -11.18
CA LYS A 236 -13.45 3.98 -10.13
C LYS A 236 -14.47 3.55 -9.06
N LYS A 237 -15.41 2.65 -9.38
CA LYS A 237 -16.33 2.08 -8.37
C LYS A 237 -15.57 1.22 -7.35
N ILE A 238 -14.43 0.60 -7.72
CA ILE A 238 -13.61 -0.20 -6.80
C ILE A 238 -13.06 0.67 -5.66
N VAL A 239 -12.71 1.92 -5.95
CA VAL A 239 -12.30 2.90 -4.93
C VAL A 239 -13.45 3.18 -3.95
N LYS A 240 -14.66 3.39 -4.46
CA LYS A 240 -15.85 3.58 -3.61
C LYS A 240 -16.16 2.33 -2.78
N LEU A 241 -15.99 1.15 -3.38
CA LEU A 241 -16.18 -0.13 -2.69
C LEU A 241 -15.22 -0.26 -1.52
N PHE A 242 -13.92 0.04 -1.73
CA PHE A 242 -12.93 -0.01 -0.66
C PHE A 242 -13.30 0.90 0.52
N HIS A 243 -13.80 2.12 0.25
CA HIS A 243 -14.22 3.10 1.25
C HIS A 243 -15.64 2.90 1.78
N SER A 244 -16.29 1.77 1.50
CA SER A 244 -17.59 1.47 2.09
C SER A 244 -17.46 1.11 3.56
N LYS A 245 -18.49 1.42 4.36
CA LYS A 245 -18.50 1.16 5.80
C LYS A 245 -18.19 -0.31 6.12
N GLU A 246 -18.84 -1.24 5.42
CA GLU A 246 -18.64 -2.68 5.59
C GLU A 246 -17.16 -3.09 5.46
N ILE A 247 -16.47 -2.55 4.44
CA ILE A 247 -15.07 -2.88 4.17
C ILE A 247 -14.15 -2.23 5.20
N GLN A 248 -14.40 -0.97 5.58
CA GLN A 248 -13.58 -0.29 6.56
C GLN A 248 -13.70 -0.90 7.97
N GLU A 249 -14.89 -1.34 8.36
CA GLU A 249 -15.09 -2.10 9.61
C GLU A 249 -14.33 -3.43 9.59
N TYR A 250 -14.36 -4.15 8.46
CA TYR A 250 -13.59 -5.39 8.32
C TYR A 250 -12.08 -5.14 8.39
N VAL A 251 -11.55 -4.18 7.65
CA VAL A 251 -10.12 -3.85 7.63
C VAL A 251 -9.65 -3.39 9.01
N GLY A 252 -10.38 -2.48 9.64
CA GLY A 252 -10.07 -1.99 10.99
C GLY A 252 -9.98 -3.13 12.00
N LYS A 253 -11.00 -3.99 12.03
CA LYS A 253 -11.01 -5.14 12.96
C LYS A 253 -9.91 -6.15 12.66
N LYS A 254 -9.66 -6.47 11.38
CA LYS A 254 -8.69 -7.47 10.98
C LYS A 254 -7.25 -7.07 11.30
N PHE A 255 -6.91 -5.79 11.18
CA PHE A 255 -5.55 -5.27 11.36
C PHE A 255 -5.40 -4.40 12.62
N ASP A 256 -6.29 -4.55 13.57
CA ASP A 256 -6.27 -3.80 14.84
C ASP A 256 -6.01 -2.29 14.61
N HIS A 257 -6.71 -1.73 13.59
CA HIS A 257 -6.66 -0.34 13.15
C HIS A 257 -5.32 0.17 12.62
N THR A 258 -4.32 -0.68 12.41
CA THR A 258 -3.00 -0.29 11.89
C THR A 258 -2.99 0.03 10.39
N LYS A 259 -4.02 -0.38 9.64
CA LYS A 259 -4.30 0.10 8.27
C LYS A 259 -5.27 1.28 8.36
N VAL A 260 -4.73 2.49 8.45
CA VAL A 260 -5.51 3.73 8.63
C VAL A 260 -6.13 4.15 7.32
N GLU A 261 -7.47 4.22 7.24
CA GLU A 261 -8.17 4.68 6.03
C GLU A 261 -7.70 6.07 5.59
N VAL A 262 -7.41 6.22 4.29
CA VAL A 262 -7.11 7.52 3.68
C VAL A 262 -8.07 7.77 2.52
N LYS A 263 -8.98 8.71 2.70
CA LYS A 263 -9.93 9.15 1.68
C LYS A 263 -9.55 10.54 1.19
N LYS A 264 -8.56 10.60 0.32
CA LYS A 264 -8.04 11.84 -0.28
C LYS A 264 -8.06 11.75 -1.80
N PRO A 265 -8.17 12.88 -2.52
CA PRO A 265 -8.06 12.88 -3.98
C PRO A 265 -6.63 12.50 -4.39
N VAL A 266 -6.47 11.91 -5.58
CA VAL A 266 -5.14 11.52 -6.12
C VAL A 266 -4.18 12.72 -6.22
N SER A 267 -4.72 13.94 -6.42
CA SER A 267 -3.91 15.18 -6.44
C SER A 267 -3.20 15.47 -5.11
N TYR A 268 -3.69 14.92 -4.00
CA TYR A 268 -3.02 15.04 -2.69
C TYR A 268 -1.68 14.31 -2.64
N LEU A 269 -1.49 13.30 -3.48
CA LEU A 269 -0.28 12.45 -3.53
C LEU A 269 0.89 13.10 -4.30
N LYS A 270 0.61 14.20 -4.99
CA LYS A 270 1.59 14.90 -5.84
C LYS A 270 2.16 16.15 -5.19
#